data_a66334aa5d5344e0a2ae24465359488a
#
_entry.id   a66334aa5d5344e0a2ae24465359488a
#
_cell.length_a   1.000
_cell.length_b   1.000
_cell.length_c   1.000
_cell.angle_alpha   90.00
_cell.angle_beta   90.00
_cell.angle_gamma   90.00
#
_symmetry.space_group_name_H-M   'P 1'
#
loop_
_entity.id
_entity.type
_entity.pdbx_description
1 polymer ?
#
loop_
_entity_poly.entity_id
_entity_poly.type
_entity_poly.pdbx_seq_one_letter_code
_entity_poly.pdbx_strand_id
1 'polypeptide(L)'
;VVIVSHIHLDHAGGAGFLVEAMPRAKVYVHEKGFRHLVDPTKLVASARKVLGDEAAFFGTMRPIPADRLVAVADGMTLDLGKHELLFLDSPGHAPHELTILDRRNRCVYTGDAAGLYFPGDEILMPVAPAPAFDLEKNLATFERLLTLEPRALLFSHYGPHHRPKEAIEAMMAMYPAWARVVKERLPEVGEEGVLKELYDMSCRAAKRYPRSFLERRIRVSITGLANYHERMEHAAPQR
;
A
#
# COMPACT_ATOMS: atom_id res chain seq x y z
N VAL A 1 15.85 -11.46 10.49
CA VAL A 1 14.98 -11.46 9.31
C VAL A 1 14.64 -10.03 8.90
N VAL A 2 14.35 -9.83 7.62
CA VAL A 2 13.76 -8.62 7.05
C VAL A 2 12.44 -9.06 6.41
N ILE A 3 11.37 -8.30 6.60
CA ILE A 3 10.08 -8.59 5.97
C ILE A 3 9.66 -7.33 5.23
N VAL A 4 9.29 -7.46 3.96
CA VAL A 4 8.75 -6.35 3.17
C VAL A 4 7.26 -6.61 2.93
N SER A 5 6.42 -5.62 3.20
CA SER A 5 4.96 -5.72 2.96
C SER A 5 4.67 -5.87 1.47
N HIS A 6 5.37 -5.11 0.65
CA HIS A 6 5.30 -5.15 -0.82
C HIS A 6 6.55 -4.52 -1.43
N ILE A 7 6.66 -4.52 -2.77
CA ILE A 7 7.90 -4.15 -3.44
C ILE A 7 7.94 -2.71 -4.00
N HIS A 8 7.05 -1.80 -3.59
CA HIS A 8 7.25 -0.40 -3.93
C HIS A 8 8.56 0.13 -3.34
N LEU A 9 9.12 1.19 -3.96
CA LEU A 9 10.49 1.64 -3.67
C LEU A 9 10.69 2.09 -2.23
N ASP A 10 9.68 2.71 -1.63
CA ASP A 10 9.67 3.20 -0.25
C ASP A 10 9.54 2.07 0.79
N HIS A 11 9.14 0.86 0.38
CA HIS A 11 9.03 -0.30 1.26
C HIS A 11 10.16 -1.30 1.08
N ALA A 12 10.55 -1.59 -0.17
CA ALA A 12 11.56 -2.61 -0.46
C ALA A 12 12.91 -2.06 -0.95
N GLY A 13 13.00 -0.75 -1.28
CA GLY A 13 14.19 -0.15 -1.88
C GLY A 13 15.46 -0.33 -1.06
N GLY A 14 15.35 -0.29 0.27
CA GLY A 14 16.46 -0.48 1.19
C GLY A 14 16.85 -1.94 1.47
N ALA A 15 16.04 -2.93 1.06
CA ALA A 15 16.23 -4.32 1.48
C ALA A 15 17.55 -4.92 1.01
N GLY A 16 18.01 -4.59 -0.20
CA GLY A 16 19.30 -5.06 -0.71
C GLY A 16 20.49 -4.54 0.09
N PHE A 17 20.45 -3.28 0.52
CA PHE A 17 21.48 -2.70 1.40
C PHE A 17 21.49 -3.36 2.79
N LEU A 18 20.32 -3.69 3.33
CA LEU A 18 20.22 -4.42 4.59
C LEU A 18 20.81 -5.82 4.48
N VAL A 19 20.61 -6.53 3.36
CA VAL A 19 21.17 -7.86 3.13
C VAL A 19 22.70 -7.80 3.05
N GLU A 20 23.27 -6.77 2.43
CA GLU A 20 24.72 -6.56 2.40
C GLU A 20 25.28 -6.31 3.81
N ALA A 21 24.62 -5.46 4.59
CA ALA A 21 25.04 -5.12 5.96
C ALA A 21 24.82 -6.27 6.96
N MET A 22 23.85 -7.17 6.68
CA MET A 22 23.47 -8.27 7.56
C MET A 22 23.63 -9.63 6.86
N PRO A 23 24.84 -10.21 6.79
CA PRO A 23 25.15 -11.41 5.99
C PRO A 23 24.29 -12.65 6.29
N ARG A 24 23.65 -12.74 7.46
CA ARG A 24 22.79 -13.86 7.85
C ARG A 24 21.29 -13.57 7.69
N ALA A 25 20.90 -12.34 7.34
CA ALA A 25 19.48 -12.01 7.22
C ALA A 25 18.86 -12.65 5.97
N LYS A 26 17.64 -13.11 6.08
CA LYS A 26 16.76 -13.49 4.96
C LYS A 26 15.70 -12.40 4.80
N VAL A 27 15.29 -12.17 3.57
CA VAL A 27 14.21 -11.23 3.24
C VAL A 27 12.96 -12.01 2.83
N TYR A 28 11.90 -11.83 3.57
CA TYR A 28 10.59 -12.41 3.29
C TYR A 28 9.83 -11.44 2.41
N VAL A 29 9.35 -11.91 1.27
CA VAL A 29 8.65 -11.12 0.26
C VAL A 29 7.56 -11.96 -0.39
N HIS A 30 6.44 -11.35 -0.73
CA HIS A 30 5.38 -12.01 -1.50
C HIS A 30 5.97 -12.69 -2.76
N GLU A 31 5.52 -13.90 -3.09
CA GLU A 31 6.04 -14.70 -4.22
C GLU A 31 6.06 -13.92 -5.54
N LYS A 32 5.05 -13.10 -5.82
CA LYS A 32 5.00 -12.23 -7.02
C LYS A 32 6.07 -11.14 -7.02
N GLY A 33 6.57 -10.74 -5.84
CA GLY A 33 7.64 -9.76 -5.67
C GLY A 33 9.04 -10.34 -5.79
N PHE A 34 9.19 -11.66 -5.55
CA PHE A 34 10.47 -12.34 -5.42
C PHE A 34 11.46 -12.02 -6.56
N ARG A 35 11.05 -12.27 -7.82
CA ARG A 35 11.91 -12.05 -8.99
C ARG A 35 12.35 -10.59 -9.16
N HIS A 36 11.53 -9.66 -8.70
CA HIS A 36 11.81 -8.23 -8.81
C HIS A 36 12.81 -7.73 -7.76
N LEU A 37 13.03 -8.48 -6.69
CA LEU A 37 14.10 -8.20 -5.74
C LEU A 37 15.42 -8.91 -6.14
N VAL A 38 15.34 -10.03 -6.88
CA VAL A 38 16.52 -10.65 -7.51
C VAL A 38 17.09 -9.75 -8.60
N ASP A 39 16.23 -9.21 -9.46
CA ASP A 39 16.58 -8.21 -10.48
C ASP A 39 15.59 -7.03 -10.42
N PRO A 40 15.98 -5.91 -9.80
CA PRO A 40 15.09 -4.76 -9.63
C PRO A 40 15.00 -3.85 -10.87
N THR A 41 15.67 -4.16 -11.97
CA THR A 41 15.76 -3.31 -13.16
C THR A 41 14.39 -2.89 -13.68
N LYS A 42 13.48 -3.86 -13.87
CA LYS A 42 12.11 -3.59 -14.36
C LYS A 42 11.27 -2.82 -13.36
N LEU A 43 11.43 -3.11 -12.07
CA LEU A 43 10.73 -2.44 -10.99
C LEU A 43 11.11 -0.95 -10.94
N VAL A 44 12.42 -0.66 -10.95
CA VAL A 44 12.93 0.72 -10.95
C VAL A 44 12.51 1.47 -12.21
N ALA A 45 12.56 0.84 -13.38
CA ALA A 45 12.11 1.44 -14.64
C ALA A 45 10.61 1.79 -14.60
N SER A 46 9.77 0.87 -14.07
CA SER A 46 8.34 1.11 -13.91
C SER A 46 8.05 2.25 -12.94
N ALA A 47 8.74 2.27 -11.79
CA ALA A 47 8.58 3.33 -10.82
C ALA A 47 8.97 4.70 -11.38
N ARG A 48 10.08 4.78 -12.14
CA ARG A 48 10.47 6.01 -12.82
C ARG A 48 9.43 6.51 -13.83
N LYS A 49 8.79 5.59 -14.53
CA LYS A 49 7.72 5.94 -15.49
C LYS A 49 6.50 6.54 -14.79
N VAL A 50 6.15 6.03 -13.60
CA VAL A 50 4.97 6.48 -12.83
C VAL A 50 5.27 7.75 -12.03
N LEU A 51 6.43 7.82 -11.38
CA LEU A 51 6.80 8.89 -10.44
C LEU A 51 7.56 10.05 -11.10
N GLY A 52 8.02 9.87 -12.34
CA GLY A 52 8.84 10.89 -13.00
C GLY A 52 10.07 11.25 -12.18
N ASP A 53 10.34 12.54 -12.01
CA ASP A 53 11.49 13.08 -11.28
C ASP A 53 11.46 12.70 -9.78
N GLU A 54 10.28 12.46 -9.20
CA GLU A 54 10.16 12.06 -7.80
C GLU A 54 10.81 10.69 -7.52
N ALA A 55 10.95 9.83 -8.54
CA ALA A 55 11.65 8.55 -8.39
C ALA A 55 13.09 8.71 -7.89
N ALA A 56 13.73 9.86 -8.13
CA ALA A 56 15.08 10.14 -7.67
C ALA A 56 15.20 10.19 -6.13
N PHE A 57 14.14 10.54 -5.41
CA PHE A 57 14.14 10.56 -3.94
C PHE A 57 14.32 9.18 -3.31
N PHE A 58 13.96 8.10 -4.04
CA PHE A 58 14.10 6.73 -3.54
C PHE A 58 15.50 6.13 -3.80
N GLY A 59 16.38 6.86 -4.50
CA GLY A 59 17.73 6.42 -4.79
C GLY A 59 17.78 5.20 -5.71
N THR A 60 18.64 4.25 -5.37
CA THR A 60 18.86 3.02 -6.15
C THR A 60 18.43 1.79 -5.34
N MET A 61 17.97 0.75 -6.03
CA MET A 61 17.79 -0.57 -5.42
C MET A 61 19.00 -1.47 -5.72
N ARG A 62 19.38 -2.27 -4.74
CA ARG A 62 20.37 -3.33 -4.92
C ARG A 62 19.69 -4.68 -5.11
N PRO A 63 20.16 -5.51 -6.06
CA PRO A 63 19.66 -6.87 -6.22
C PRO A 63 19.94 -7.70 -4.96
N ILE A 64 19.05 -8.63 -4.66
CA ILE A 64 19.19 -9.54 -3.54
C ILE A 64 19.44 -10.94 -4.09
N PRO A 65 20.53 -11.64 -3.65
CA PRO A 65 20.76 -13.02 -4.05
C PRO A 65 19.54 -13.91 -3.74
N ALA A 66 19.16 -14.76 -4.68
CA ALA A 66 17.96 -15.58 -4.57
C ALA A 66 17.94 -16.48 -3.32
N ASP A 67 19.12 -16.97 -2.89
CA ASP A 67 19.28 -17.77 -1.68
C ASP A 67 19.05 -16.96 -0.38
N ARG A 68 18.99 -15.64 -0.47
CA ARG A 68 18.71 -14.72 0.64
C ARG A 68 17.24 -14.30 0.69
N LEU A 69 16.45 -14.65 -0.30
CA LEU A 69 15.02 -14.39 -0.38
C LEU A 69 14.21 -15.60 0.07
N VAL A 70 13.09 -15.34 0.71
CA VAL A 70 12.07 -16.33 1.05
C VAL A 70 10.76 -15.87 0.40
N ALA A 71 10.27 -16.66 -0.55
CA ALA A 71 8.97 -16.41 -1.14
C ALA A 71 7.86 -16.72 -0.12
N VAL A 72 7.02 -15.75 0.13
CA VAL A 72 5.90 -15.86 1.07
C VAL A 72 4.61 -16.10 0.29
N ALA A 73 3.89 -17.13 0.70
CA ALA A 73 2.53 -17.42 0.25
C ALA A 73 1.51 -17.11 1.36
N ASP A 74 0.24 -16.99 0.96
CA ASP A 74 -0.87 -16.81 1.89
C ASP A 74 -0.93 -17.91 2.94
N GLY A 75 -1.16 -17.54 4.21
CA GLY A 75 -1.24 -18.47 5.32
C GLY A 75 0.09 -18.98 5.87
N MET A 76 1.23 -18.61 5.25
CA MET A 76 2.55 -18.94 5.80
C MET A 76 2.74 -18.33 7.18
N THR A 77 3.46 -19.03 8.07
CA THR A 77 3.76 -18.55 9.43
C THR A 77 5.26 -18.45 9.66
N LEU A 78 5.65 -17.53 10.54
CA LEU A 78 7.03 -17.36 10.99
C LEU A 78 7.04 -17.16 12.50
N ASP A 79 7.63 -18.11 13.22
CA ASP A 79 7.83 -17.98 14.67
C ASP A 79 9.18 -17.29 14.95
N LEU A 80 9.12 -16.17 15.65
CA LEU A 80 10.26 -15.39 16.12
C LEU A 80 10.37 -15.43 17.66
N GLY A 81 9.82 -16.45 18.30
CA GLY A 81 9.82 -16.62 19.76
C GLY A 81 8.76 -15.76 20.43
N LYS A 82 8.97 -14.46 20.56
CA LYS A 82 7.98 -13.53 21.15
C LYS A 82 6.86 -13.12 20.19
N HIS A 83 7.04 -13.34 18.90
CA HIS A 83 6.11 -13.01 17.84
C HIS A 83 5.81 -14.25 17.00
N GLU A 84 4.56 -14.51 16.71
CA GLU A 84 4.12 -15.51 15.75
C GLU A 84 3.41 -14.79 14.62
N LEU A 85 4.11 -14.65 13.51
CA LEU A 85 3.66 -13.88 12.36
C LEU A 85 2.91 -14.79 11.38
N LEU A 86 1.70 -14.42 11.01
CA LEU A 86 0.93 -15.01 9.93
C LEU A 86 0.92 -14.03 8.75
N PHE A 87 1.39 -14.48 7.61
CA PHE A 87 1.35 -13.72 6.37
C PHE A 87 0.03 -13.91 5.64
N LEU A 88 -0.55 -12.83 5.19
CA LEU A 88 -1.83 -12.78 4.51
C LEU A 88 -1.67 -12.06 3.17
N ASP A 89 -2.02 -12.73 2.07
CA ASP A 89 -2.11 -12.09 0.76
C ASP A 89 -3.21 -11.02 0.81
N SER A 90 -2.86 -9.79 0.48
CA SER A 90 -3.70 -8.62 0.71
C SER A 90 -3.71 -7.70 -0.51
N PRO A 91 -4.12 -8.23 -1.68
CA PRO A 91 -4.09 -7.47 -2.92
C PRO A 91 -5.10 -6.32 -2.89
N GLY A 92 -4.86 -5.34 -3.74
CA GLY A 92 -5.68 -4.15 -3.91
C GLY A 92 -4.81 -2.94 -4.14
N HIS A 93 -4.03 -2.51 -3.14
CA HIS A 93 -3.00 -1.51 -3.29
C HIS A 93 -1.93 -1.96 -4.31
N ALA A 94 -1.47 -3.18 -4.16
CA ALA A 94 -0.54 -3.83 -5.09
C ALA A 94 -0.82 -5.34 -5.17
N PRO A 95 -0.51 -6.01 -6.30
CA PRO A 95 -0.74 -7.45 -6.46
C PRO A 95 0.21 -8.34 -5.63
N HIS A 96 1.21 -7.75 -5.02
CA HIS A 96 2.24 -8.38 -4.17
C HIS A 96 2.22 -7.82 -2.75
N GLU A 97 1.09 -7.29 -2.31
CA GLU A 97 0.91 -6.77 -0.97
C GLU A 97 0.67 -7.90 0.03
N LEU A 98 1.34 -7.82 1.17
CA LEU A 98 1.15 -8.67 2.34
C LEU A 98 0.72 -7.83 3.53
N THR A 99 -0.30 -8.27 4.24
CA THR A 99 -0.49 -7.87 5.63
C THR A 99 0.05 -8.97 6.55
N ILE A 100 0.55 -8.61 7.72
CA ILE A 100 1.16 -9.55 8.64
C ILE A 100 0.46 -9.45 10.00
N LEU A 101 -0.21 -10.52 10.41
CA LEU A 101 -0.80 -10.63 11.73
C LEU A 101 0.22 -11.20 12.72
N ASP A 102 0.58 -10.41 13.72
CA ASP A 102 1.23 -10.94 14.92
C ASP A 102 0.14 -11.58 15.82
N ARG A 103 0.05 -12.91 15.78
CA ARG A 103 -0.98 -13.66 16.49
C ARG A 103 -0.90 -13.50 18.01
N ARG A 104 0.31 -13.36 18.56
CA ARG A 104 0.53 -13.23 20.01
C ARG A 104 0.09 -11.87 20.53
N ASN A 105 0.36 -10.81 19.76
CA ASN A 105 0.02 -9.44 20.14
C ASN A 105 -1.31 -8.98 19.54
N ARG A 106 -1.88 -9.76 18.61
CA ARG A 106 -3.11 -9.41 17.87
C ARG A 106 -3.01 -8.07 17.15
N CYS A 107 -1.84 -7.76 16.60
CA CYS A 107 -1.61 -6.55 15.81
C CYS A 107 -1.40 -6.92 14.34
N VAL A 108 -1.93 -6.12 13.42
CA VAL A 108 -1.75 -6.30 11.98
C VAL A 108 -0.84 -5.20 11.45
N TYR A 109 0.30 -5.58 10.88
CA TYR A 109 1.11 -4.72 10.03
C TYR A 109 0.43 -4.67 8.67
N THR A 110 -0.07 -3.50 8.29
CA THR A 110 -0.98 -3.36 7.16
C THR A 110 -0.27 -3.17 5.81
N GLY A 111 1.03 -2.86 5.83
CA GLY A 111 1.61 -2.29 4.62
C GLY A 111 0.81 -1.06 4.20
N ASP A 112 0.48 -0.97 2.93
CA ASP A 112 -0.38 0.05 2.36
C ASP A 112 -1.79 -0.46 2.02
N ALA A 113 -2.07 -1.74 2.31
CA ALA A 113 -3.38 -2.36 2.06
C ALA A 113 -4.52 -1.61 2.75
N ALA A 114 -4.28 -1.04 3.94
CA ALA A 114 -5.25 -0.27 4.69
C ALA A 114 -5.21 1.24 4.41
N GLY A 115 -4.42 1.70 3.42
CA GLY A 115 -4.23 3.11 3.14
C GLY A 115 -3.22 3.78 4.07
N LEU A 116 -3.35 5.09 4.26
CA LEU A 116 -2.46 5.92 5.07
C LEU A 116 -3.18 6.40 6.34
N TYR A 117 -2.45 6.48 7.44
CA TYR A 117 -2.94 7.05 8.69
C TYR A 117 -2.01 8.16 9.18
N PHE A 118 -2.55 9.32 9.51
CA PHE A 118 -1.83 10.49 10.01
C PHE A 118 -2.25 10.76 11.46
N PRO A 119 -1.55 10.21 12.46
CA PRO A 119 -2.00 10.13 13.84
C PRO A 119 -2.17 11.49 14.52
N GLY A 120 -1.44 12.50 14.07
CA GLY A 120 -1.52 13.85 14.66
C GLY A 120 -2.86 14.56 14.46
N ASP A 121 -3.52 14.26 13.34
CA ASP A 121 -4.83 14.81 12.97
C ASP A 121 -5.90 13.72 12.85
N GLU A 122 -5.55 12.46 13.17
CA GLU A 122 -6.41 11.27 13.02
C GLU A 122 -7.00 11.09 11.62
N ILE A 123 -6.24 11.50 10.58
CA ILE A 123 -6.68 11.39 9.20
C ILE A 123 -6.39 10.00 8.67
N LEU A 124 -7.41 9.37 8.11
CA LEU A 124 -7.32 8.20 7.26
C LEU A 124 -7.44 8.63 5.80
N MET A 125 -6.62 8.06 4.91
CA MET A 125 -6.59 8.45 3.50
C MET A 125 -6.36 7.24 2.61
N PRO A 126 -7.18 7.03 1.55
CA PRO A 126 -6.90 6.03 0.53
C PRO A 126 -5.56 6.25 -0.15
N VAL A 127 -4.87 5.15 -0.48
CA VAL A 127 -3.67 5.14 -1.31
C VAL A 127 -3.85 4.13 -2.45
N ALA A 128 -4.08 4.65 -3.64
CA ALA A 128 -4.41 3.87 -4.84
C ALA A 128 -3.42 4.18 -5.96
N PRO A 129 -2.21 3.57 -5.97
CA PRO A 129 -1.20 3.89 -6.97
C PRO A 129 -1.46 3.21 -8.31
N ALA A 130 -1.17 3.92 -9.40
CA ALA A 130 -1.11 3.31 -10.72
C ALA A 130 0.12 2.38 -10.83
N PRO A 131 0.09 1.38 -11.72
CA PRO A 131 -1.01 0.99 -12.59
C PRO A 131 -1.86 -0.15 -12.03
N ALA A 132 -1.52 -0.70 -10.88
CA ALA A 132 -1.98 -2.02 -10.45
C ALA A 132 -3.07 -1.99 -9.36
N PHE A 133 -3.48 -0.80 -8.90
CA PHE A 133 -4.55 -0.68 -7.91
C PHE A 133 -5.85 -1.36 -8.40
N ASP A 134 -6.52 -2.07 -7.48
CA ASP A 134 -7.74 -2.84 -7.77
C ASP A 134 -8.71 -2.67 -6.59
N LEU A 135 -9.81 -1.96 -6.82
CA LEU A 135 -10.76 -1.58 -5.78
C LEU A 135 -11.45 -2.80 -5.16
N GLU A 136 -11.92 -3.73 -5.98
CA GLU A 136 -12.64 -4.91 -5.52
C GLU A 136 -11.76 -5.79 -4.64
N LYS A 137 -10.50 -5.99 -5.06
CA LYS A 137 -9.54 -6.75 -4.25
C LYS A 137 -9.20 -6.02 -2.96
N ASN A 138 -9.10 -4.69 -3.00
CA ASN A 138 -8.83 -3.90 -1.80
C ASN A 138 -9.98 -4.01 -0.78
N LEU A 139 -11.24 -3.96 -1.26
CA LEU A 139 -12.41 -4.17 -0.41
C LEU A 139 -12.45 -5.58 0.18
N ALA A 140 -12.17 -6.62 -0.61
CA ALA A 140 -12.08 -7.99 -0.12
C ALA A 140 -10.95 -8.16 0.92
N THR A 141 -9.83 -7.44 0.74
CA THR A 141 -8.76 -7.39 1.75
C THR A 141 -9.26 -6.77 3.06
N PHE A 142 -10.01 -5.68 3.03
CA PHE A 142 -10.60 -5.11 4.23
C PHE A 142 -11.58 -6.05 4.93
N GLU A 143 -12.46 -6.73 4.19
CA GLU A 143 -13.38 -7.75 4.75
C GLU A 143 -12.58 -8.82 5.49
N ARG A 144 -11.49 -9.31 4.88
CA ARG A 144 -10.60 -10.28 5.51
C ARG A 144 -9.96 -9.73 6.79
N LEU A 145 -9.46 -8.49 6.77
CA LEU A 145 -8.85 -7.86 7.95
C LEU A 145 -9.84 -7.72 9.11
N LEU A 146 -11.12 -7.46 8.84
CA LEU A 146 -12.17 -7.41 9.87
C LEU A 146 -12.33 -8.75 10.58
N THR A 147 -12.24 -9.88 9.86
CA THR A 147 -12.37 -11.22 10.47
C THR A 147 -11.25 -11.58 11.45
N LEU A 148 -10.11 -10.87 11.39
CA LEU A 148 -8.99 -11.11 12.30
C LEU A 148 -9.19 -10.50 13.67
N GLU A 149 -10.14 -9.59 13.84
CA GLU A 149 -10.40 -8.85 15.07
C GLU A 149 -9.12 -8.33 15.75
N PRO A 150 -8.27 -7.58 15.06
CA PRO A 150 -7.00 -7.13 15.62
C PRO A 150 -7.22 -6.14 16.77
N ARG A 151 -6.23 -5.99 17.63
CA ARG A 151 -6.21 -4.93 18.66
C ARG A 151 -5.70 -3.59 18.14
N ALA A 152 -4.85 -3.64 17.11
CA ALA A 152 -4.30 -2.46 16.47
C ALA A 152 -3.93 -2.75 15.03
N LEU A 153 -4.02 -1.71 14.19
CA LEU A 153 -3.40 -1.67 12.86
C LEU A 153 -2.08 -0.91 13.00
N LEU A 154 -1.02 -1.48 12.45
CA LEU A 154 0.30 -0.87 12.38
C LEU A 154 0.55 -0.47 10.92
N PHE A 155 0.24 0.77 10.61
CA PHE A 155 0.42 1.33 9.28
C PHE A 155 1.91 1.48 8.97
N SER A 156 2.33 1.20 7.76
CA SER A 156 3.71 1.40 7.30
C SER A 156 4.10 2.87 7.36
N HIS A 157 3.15 3.76 7.13
CA HIS A 157 3.32 5.19 7.21
C HIS A 157 2.62 5.75 8.45
N TYR A 158 3.40 6.43 9.30
CA TYR A 158 3.01 7.35 10.38
C TYR A 158 2.46 6.73 11.67
N GLY A 159 2.25 5.41 11.79
CA GLY A 159 2.11 4.79 13.09
C GLY A 159 0.89 3.91 13.36
N PRO A 160 0.66 3.56 14.65
CA PRO A 160 -0.41 2.64 15.03
C PRO A 160 -1.76 3.33 15.12
N HIS A 161 -2.82 2.58 14.78
CA HIS A 161 -4.21 2.95 15.01
C HIS A 161 -4.86 1.94 15.97
N HIS A 162 -5.40 2.43 17.10
CA HIS A 162 -5.90 1.58 18.18
C HIS A 162 -7.40 1.29 18.13
N ARG A 163 -8.09 1.75 17.10
CA ARG A 163 -9.50 1.47 16.80
C ARG A 163 -9.60 0.79 15.42
N PRO A 164 -9.10 -0.46 15.29
CA PRO A 164 -8.90 -1.10 14.00
C PRO A 164 -10.19 -1.28 13.21
N LYS A 165 -11.28 -1.70 13.86
CA LYS A 165 -12.58 -1.89 13.20
C LYS A 165 -13.08 -0.58 12.60
N GLU A 166 -13.09 0.50 13.38
CA GLU A 166 -13.52 1.82 12.92
C GLU A 166 -12.67 2.31 11.72
N ALA A 167 -11.34 2.11 11.79
CA ALA A 167 -10.44 2.50 10.70
C ALA A 167 -10.72 1.71 9.42
N ILE A 168 -10.90 0.39 9.52
CA ILE A 168 -11.19 -0.46 8.36
C ILE A 168 -12.55 -0.08 7.76
N GLU A 169 -13.61 0.05 8.57
CA GLU A 169 -14.95 0.43 8.10
C GLU A 169 -14.95 1.83 7.44
N ALA A 170 -14.22 2.79 8.00
CA ALA A 170 -14.06 4.11 7.41
C ALA A 170 -13.37 4.04 6.03
N MET A 171 -12.32 3.23 5.91
CA MET A 171 -11.62 3.07 4.64
C MET A 171 -12.44 2.30 3.61
N MET A 172 -13.21 1.29 4.01
CA MET A 172 -14.18 0.59 3.15
C MET A 172 -15.22 1.52 2.55
N ALA A 173 -15.64 2.55 3.29
CA ALA A 173 -16.54 3.58 2.79
C ALA A 173 -15.83 4.61 1.91
N MET A 174 -14.59 4.97 2.25
CA MET A 174 -13.86 6.07 1.61
C MET A 174 -13.30 5.68 0.23
N TYR A 175 -12.78 4.47 0.04
CA TYR A 175 -12.23 4.05 -1.24
C TYR A 175 -13.27 4.08 -2.39
N PRO A 176 -14.48 3.50 -2.23
CA PRO A 176 -15.51 3.62 -3.25
C PRO A 176 -15.98 5.06 -3.48
N ALA A 177 -16.05 5.86 -2.42
CA ALA A 177 -16.44 7.27 -2.55
C ALA A 177 -15.40 8.07 -3.37
N TRP A 178 -14.10 7.87 -3.11
CA TRP A 178 -13.04 8.48 -3.90
C TRP A 178 -13.06 8.00 -5.35
N ALA A 179 -13.22 6.69 -5.57
CA ALA A 179 -13.31 6.11 -6.92
C ALA A 179 -14.46 6.72 -7.71
N ARG A 180 -15.63 6.91 -7.08
CA ARG A 180 -16.78 7.56 -7.70
C ARG A 180 -16.49 9.02 -8.04
N VAL A 181 -15.93 9.81 -7.12
CA VAL A 181 -15.56 11.21 -7.38
C VAL A 181 -14.59 11.31 -8.56
N VAL A 182 -13.56 10.46 -8.60
CA VAL A 182 -12.61 10.46 -9.72
C VAL A 182 -13.34 10.12 -11.03
N LYS A 183 -14.15 9.08 -11.05
CA LYS A 183 -14.89 8.67 -12.26
C LYS A 183 -15.80 9.76 -12.81
N GLU A 184 -16.59 10.36 -11.93
CA GLU A 184 -17.65 11.30 -12.33
C GLU A 184 -17.11 12.71 -12.56
N ARG A 185 -16.19 13.16 -11.71
CA ARG A 185 -15.78 14.56 -11.68
C ARG A 185 -14.53 14.88 -12.50
N LEU A 186 -13.61 13.89 -12.67
CA LEU A 186 -12.35 14.15 -13.40
C LEU A 186 -12.58 14.69 -14.82
N PRO A 187 -13.55 14.17 -15.62
CA PRO A 187 -13.86 14.72 -16.94
C PRO A 187 -14.46 16.13 -16.91
N GLU A 188 -15.14 16.51 -15.82
CA GLU A 188 -15.86 17.77 -15.71
C GLU A 188 -15.00 18.93 -15.18
N VAL A 189 -14.21 18.66 -14.10
CA VAL A 189 -13.49 19.70 -13.35
C VAL A 189 -11.97 19.56 -13.41
N GLY A 190 -11.48 18.53 -14.09
CA GLY A 190 -10.04 18.22 -14.16
C GLY A 190 -9.44 17.79 -12.82
N GLU A 191 -8.13 17.52 -12.83
CA GLU A 191 -7.41 16.99 -11.66
C GLU A 191 -7.46 17.95 -10.47
N GLU A 192 -7.31 19.24 -10.68
CA GLU A 192 -7.33 20.25 -9.60
C GLU A 192 -8.68 20.34 -8.89
N GLY A 193 -9.79 20.22 -9.64
CA GLY A 193 -11.12 20.18 -9.06
C GLY A 193 -11.35 18.94 -8.21
N VAL A 194 -10.96 17.77 -8.74
CA VAL A 194 -11.02 16.50 -8.00
C VAL A 194 -10.13 16.52 -6.76
N LEU A 195 -8.91 17.03 -6.88
CA LEU A 195 -8.00 17.18 -5.74
C LEU A 195 -8.62 17.96 -4.60
N LYS A 196 -9.26 19.09 -4.93
CA LYS A 196 -9.95 19.91 -3.93
C LYS A 196 -11.10 19.14 -3.27
N GLU A 197 -11.92 18.45 -4.04
CA GLU A 197 -13.03 17.65 -3.50
C GLU A 197 -12.54 16.55 -2.57
N LEU A 198 -11.55 15.77 -2.97
CA LEU A 198 -10.99 14.69 -2.14
C LEU A 198 -10.26 15.22 -0.90
N TYR A 199 -9.58 16.37 -1.01
CA TYR A 199 -8.98 17.04 0.13
C TYR A 199 -10.04 17.47 1.16
N ASP A 200 -11.12 18.08 0.70
CA ASP A 200 -12.21 18.51 1.56
C ASP A 200 -12.92 17.33 2.23
N MET A 201 -13.01 16.18 1.56
CA MET A 201 -13.60 14.96 2.12
C MET A 201 -12.76 14.36 3.25
N SER A 202 -11.42 14.40 3.16
CA SER A 202 -10.56 13.61 4.04
C SER A 202 -9.63 14.45 4.91
N CYS A 203 -9.24 15.63 4.46
CA CYS A 203 -8.16 16.40 5.07
C CYS A 203 -8.55 17.80 5.53
N ARG A 204 -9.83 18.19 5.41
CA ARG A 204 -10.29 19.55 5.75
C ARG A 204 -9.93 20.00 7.17
N ALA A 205 -9.88 19.04 8.09
CA ALA A 205 -9.55 19.29 9.49
C ALA A 205 -8.04 19.22 9.80
N ALA A 206 -7.18 18.96 8.79
CA ALA A 206 -5.75 18.84 8.96
C ALA A 206 -5.13 20.13 9.53
N LYS A 207 -4.31 19.99 10.56
CA LYS A 207 -3.63 21.11 11.23
C LYS A 207 -2.11 20.90 11.32
N ARG A 208 -1.67 19.64 11.43
CA ARG A 208 -0.27 19.29 11.67
C ARG A 208 0.52 19.01 10.40
N TYR A 209 -0.17 18.58 9.32
CA TYR A 209 0.47 18.24 8.07
C TYR A 209 0.26 19.34 7.04
N PRO A 210 1.33 19.81 6.35
CA PRO A 210 1.19 20.81 5.30
C PRO A 210 0.22 20.36 4.22
N ARG A 211 -0.62 21.27 3.75
CA ARG A 211 -1.60 20.98 2.70
C ARG A 211 -0.95 20.38 1.46
N SER A 212 0.14 20.95 0.98
CA SER A 212 0.87 20.46 -0.20
C SER A 212 1.41 19.02 -0.03
N PHE A 213 1.71 18.61 1.20
CA PHE A 213 2.13 17.26 1.51
C PHE A 213 0.97 16.25 1.37
N LEU A 214 -0.22 16.59 1.88
CA LEU A 214 -1.43 15.76 1.77
C LEU A 214 -1.93 15.71 0.32
N GLU A 215 -1.93 16.85 -0.38
CA GLU A 215 -2.33 16.93 -1.78
C GLU A 215 -1.50 16.02 -2.69
N ARG A 216 -0.19 15.91 -2.48
CA ARG A 216 0.65 14.98 -3.25
C ARG A 216 0.19 13.52 -3.09
N ARG A 217 -0.22 13.10 -1.89
CA ARG A 217 -0.75 11.76 -1.63
C ARG A 217 -2.07 11.52 -2.35
N ILE A 218 -2.93 12.54 -2.35
CA ILE A 218 -4.22 12.48 -3.04
C ILE A 218 -4.01 12.37 -4.55
N ARG A 219 -3.07 13.11 -5.16
CA ARG A 219 -2.75 13.03 -6.59
C ARG A 219 -2.34 11.62 -7.04
N VAL A 220 -1.53 10.93 -6.23
CA VAL A 220 -1.19 9.52 -6.49
C VAL A 220 -2.45 8.67 -6.61
N SER A 221 -3.41 8.88 -5.72
CA SER A 221 -4.67 8.13 -5.74
C SER A 221 -5.60 8.55 -6.87
N ILE A 222 -5.64 9.83 -7.26
CA ILE A 222 -6.41 10.29 -8.44
C ILE A 222 -5.90 9.56 -9.69
N THR A 223 -4.60 9.57 -9.93
CA THR A 223 -3.98 8.90 -11.08
C THR A 223 -4.27 7.39 -11.08
N GLY A 224 -4.15 6.74 -9.93
CA GLY A 224 -4.38 5.30 -9.84
C GLY A 224 -5.85 4.91 -9.99
N LEU A 225 -6.78 5.68 -9.44
CA LEU A 225 -8.21 5.45 -9.59
C LEU A 225 -8.69 5.73 -11.02
N ALA A 226 -8.17 6.77 -11.67
CA ALA A 226 -8.44 7.02 -13.09
C ALA A 226 -8.00 5.84 -13.96
N ASN A 227 -6.77 5.37 -13.75
CA ASN A 227 -6.22 4.20 -14.45
C ASN A 227 -7.02 2.91 -14.16
N TYR A 228 -7.49 2.74 -12.92
CA TYR A 228 -8.38 1.63 -12.57
C TYR A 228 -9.70 1.69 -13.39
N HIS A 229 -10.35 2.83 -13.49
CA HIS A 229 -11.59 2.98 -14.27
C HIS A 229 -11.38 2.72 -15.75
N GLU A 230 -10.31 3.24 -16.36
CA GLU A 230 -9.95 2.96 -17.76
C GLU A 230 -9.80 1.45 -18.02
N ARG A 231 -9.11 0.74 -17.13
CA ARG A 231 -8.95 -0.72 -17.26
C ARG A 231 -10.29 -1.47 -17.15
N MET A 232 -11.16 -1.05 -16.24
CA MET A 232 -12.48 -1.67 -16.07
C MET A 232 -13.38 -1.45 -17.29
N GLU A 233 -13.33 -0.27 -17.89
CA GLU A 233 -14.07 0.03 -19.13
C GLU A 233 -13.57 -0.81 -20.32
N HIS A 234 -12.26 -0.99 -20.46
CA HIS A 234 -11.68 -1.84 -21.50
C HIS A 234 -11.91 -3.34 -21.28
N ALA A 235 -12.10 -3.78 -20.04
CA ALA A 235 -12.39 -5.17 -19.70
C ALA A 235 -13.88 -5.53 -19.86
N ALA A 236 -14.78 -4.53 -19.91
CA ALA A 236 -16.19 -4.76 -20.13
C ALA A 236 -16.42 -5.28 -21.57
N PRO A 237 -17.19 -6.38 -21.77
CA PRO A 237 -17.51 -6.86 -23.11
C PRO A 237 -18.21 -5.75 -23.89
N GLN A 238 -17.67 -5.42 -25.07
CA GLN A 238 -18.33 -4.53 -26.00
C GLN A 238 -19.71 -5.14 -26.37
N ARG A 239 -20.77 -4.49 -25.92
CA ARG A 239 -22.14 -4.89 -26.24
C ARG A 239 -22.51 -4.48 -27.65
#